data_26db8aa42e205603d22f5ef56bd64c21
#
_entry.id   26db8aa42e205603d22f5ef56bd64c21
#
_cell.length_a   1.000
_cell.length_b   1.000
_cell.length_c   1.000
_cell.angle_alpha   90.00
_cell.angle_beta   90.00
_cell.angle_gamma   90.00
#
_symmetry.space_group_name_H-M   'P 1'
#
loop_
_entity.id
_entity.type
_entity.pdbx_description
1 polymer ?
#
loop_
_entity_poly.entity_id
_entity_poly.type
_entity_poly.pdbx_seq_one_letter_code
_entity_poly.pdbx_strand_id
1 'polypeptide(L)'
;MLLFATSRLLRAGLTILFVMTFAFVVLRLSGDPALTIMSVDAPPEAIAAFRESWGLNQPIWDQYLAYIGHALTGDFGKSMRDGRPAIELVMERVPATLAITLPALALKIGLGIPAGIYAALHRNSMADRLTMAASVAGFTMPSFVLALLLVLVFAVQLGWLPASGNNGLTSAILPILTLGIGGAAIMARFTRSAMLEVLGQPYIRAASAKGVTWHTVVRRHALPNAAIPTVTIVGFMVGSLVAGAVVVESVFSWPGIGRLLVSAVANRDLAVVQAILMVIAAWMVMANLAVDLAYGWLDPRVRGTAAAH
;
A
#
# COMPACT_ATOMS: atom_id res chain seq x y z
N MET A 1 -9.66 25.45 -10.04
CA MET A 1 -9.95 24.61 -8.87
C MET A 1 -11.04 23.59 -9.16
N LEU A 2 -12.25 23.98 -9.59
CA LEU A 2 -13.34 23.04 -9.90
C LEU A 2 -12.97 22.02 -11.00
N LEU A 3 -12.45 22.44 -12.15
CA LEU A 3 -12.01 21.56 -13.25
C LEU A 3 -10.91 20.57 -12.83
N PHE A 4 -10.02 20.98 -11.94
CA PHE A 4 -8.98 20.12 -11.38
C PHE A 4 -9.57 19.04 -10.45
N ALA A 5 -10.50 19.43 -9.57
CA ALA A 5 -11.19 18.50 -8.68
C ALA A 5 -12.07 17.53 -9.48
N THR A 6 -12.82 17.99 -10.47
CA THR A 6 -13.68 17.13 -11.32
C THR A 6 -12.87 16.13 -12.13
N SER A 7 -11.73 16.53 -12.72
CA SER A 7 -10.88 15.60 -13.47
C SER A 7 -10.27 14.50 -12.58
N ARG A 8 -9.97 14.82 -11.31
CA ARG A 8 -9.46 13.83 -10.34
C ARG A 8 -10.55 12.88 -9.88
N LEU A 9 -11.73 13.40 -9.56
CA LEU A 9 -12.87 12.57 -9.20
C LEU A 9 -13.27 11.63 -10.35
N LEU A 10 -13.24 12.13 -11.59
CA LEU A 10 -13.51 11.30 -12.76
C LEU A 10 -12.48 10.18 -12.92
N ARG A 11 -11.18 10.49 -12.80
CA ARG A 11 -10.12 9.47 -12.84
C ARG A 11 -10.25 8.46 -11.71
N ALA A 12 -10.55 8.91 -10.49
CA ALA A 12 -10.80 8.03 -9.36
C ALA A 12 -11.98 7.08 -9.63
N GLY A 13 -13.10 7.62 -10.13
CA GLY A 13 -14.28 6.82 -10.51
C GLY A 13 -13.95 5.80 -11.60
N LEU A 14 -13.24 6.21 -12.66
CA LEU A 14 -12.79 5.31 -13.73
C LEU A 14 -11.85 4.21 -13.23
N THR A 15 -10.93 4.55 -12.32
CA THR A 15 -10.01 3.55 -11.71
C THR A 15 -10.79 2.54 -10.89
N ILE A 16 -11.72 3.00 -10.05
CA ILE A 16 -12.58 2.14 -9.25
C ILE A 16 -13.42 1.24 -10.16
N LEU A 17 -14.07 1.79 -11.18
CA LEU A 17 -14.88 1.03 -12.14
C LEU A 17 -14.01 -0.03 -12.87
N PHE A 18 -12.81 0.33 -13.29
CA PHE A 18 -11.87 -0.60 -13.92
C PHE A 18 -11.49 -1.76 -12.98
N VAL A 19 -11.13 -1.44 -11.73
CA VAL A 19 -10.76 -2.45 -10.73
C VAL A 19 -11.93 -3.39 -10.45
N MET A 20 -13.14 -2.86 -10.31
CA MET A 20 -14.35 -3.64 -10.10
C MET A 20 -14.64 -4.57 -11.28
N THR A 21 -14.62 -4.03 -12.49
CA THR A 21 -14.83 -4.81 -13.71
C THR A 21 -13.80 -5.91 -13.87
N PHE A 22 -12.53 -5.57 -13.66
CA PHE A 22 -11.42 -6.53 -13.72
C PHE A 22 -11.60 -7.66 -12.69
N ALA A 23 -11.91 -7.32 -11.44
CA ALA A 23 -12.15 -8.29 -10.38
C ALA A 23 -13.32 -9.21 -10.72
N PHE A 24 -14.45 -8.65 -11.19
CA PHE A 24 -15.61 -9.42 -11.60
C PHE A 24 -15.26 -10.43 -12.71
N VAL A 25 -14.59 -9.97 -13.77
CA VAL A 25 -14.21 -10.81 -14.92
C VAL A 25 -13.25 -11.92 -14.49
N VAL A 26 -12.17 -11.58 -13.77
CA VAL A 26 -11.16 -12.57 -13.35
C VAL A 26 -11.79 -13.65 -12.47
N LEU A 27 -12.60 -13.26 -11.50
CA LEU A 27 -13.20 -14.22 -10.59
C LEU A 27 -14.24 -15.11 -11.27
N ARG A 28 -14.99 -14.59 -12.25
CA ARG A 28 -15.92 -15.39 -13.07
C ARG A 28 -15.21 -16.36 -14.00
N LEU A 29 -14.09 -15.96 -14.58
CA LEU A 29 -13.25 -16.86 -15.39
C LEU A 29 -12.54 -17.94 -14.57
N SER A 30 -12.33 -17.70 -13.26
CA SER A 30 -11.65 -18.64 -12.37
C SER A 30 -12.49 -19.87 -12.03
N GLY A 31 -13.77 -19.91 -12.39
CA GLY A 31 -14.68 -21.06 -12.24
C GLY A 31 -15.89 -20.78 -11.35
N ASP A 32 -16.66 -21.85 -11.08
CA ASP A 32 -17.92 -21.78 -10.33
C ASP A 32 -17.67 -21.73 -8.81
N PRO A 33 -18.11 -20.65 -8.12
CA PRO A 33 -18.00 -20.57 -6.65
C PRO A 33 -18.77 -21.67 -5.92
N ALA A 34 -19.93 -22.13 -6.46
CA ALA A 34 -20.74 -23.16 -5.83
C ALA A 34 -19.97 -24.47 -5.63
N LEU A 35 -19.18 -24.88 -6.62
CA LEU A 35 -18.37 -26.10 -6.53
C LEU A 35 -17.19 -25.95 -5.55
N THR A 36 -16.69 -24.74 -5.36
CA THR A 36 -15.58 -24.50 -4.43
C THR A 36 -16.05 -24.48 -2.97
N ILE A 37 -17.24 -23.95 -2.72
CA ILE A 37 -17.80 -23.74 -1.38
C ILE A 37 -18.48 -24.99 -0.85
N MET A 38 -19.28 -25.66 -1.71
CA MET A 38 -20.10 -26.80 -1.31
C MET A 38 -19.38 -28.17 -1.42
N SER A 39 -18.12 -28.20 -1.88
CA SER A 39 -17.42 -29.44 -2.24
C SER A 39 -17.95 -30.12 -3.51
N VAL A 40 -17.09 -30.84 -4.22
CA VAL A 40 -17.43 -31.59 -5.44
C VAL A 40 -18.37 -32.76 -5.15
N ASP A 41 -18.37 -33.25 -3.89
CA ASP A 41 -19.17 -34.39 -3.42
C ASP A 41 -20.56 -33.98 -2.90
N ALA A 42 -20.91 -32.70 -2.95
CA ALA A 42 -22.23 -32.24 -2.50
C ALA A 42 -23.34 -32.73 -3.44
N PRO A 43 -24.55 -33.02 -2.90
CA PRO A 43 -25.68 -33.44 -3.72
C PRO A 43 -25.98 -32.40 -4.83
N PRO A 44 -26.25 -32.84 -6.08
CA PRO A 44 -26.50 -31.91 -7.19
C PRO A 44 -27.63 -30.91 -6.92
N GLU A 45 -28.63 -31.34 -6.15
CA GLU A 45 -29.76 -30.49 -5.73
C GLU A 45 -29.33 -29.36 -4.81
N ALA A 46 -28.43 -29.62 -3.90
CA ALA A 46 -27.89 -28.61 -2.99
C ALA A 46 -27.04 -27.57 -3.76
N ILE A 47 -26.24 -28.01 -4.73
CA ILE A 47 -25.47 -27.14 -5.61
C ILE A 47 -26.40 -26.25 -6.46
N ALA A 48 -27.48 -26.83 -6.99
CA ALA A 48 -28.50 -26.10 -7.78
C ALA A 48 -29.21 -25.03 -6.92
N ALA A 49 -29.64 -25.39 -5.72
CA ALA A 49 -30.29 -24.49 -4.78
C ALA A 49 -29.34 -23.34 -4.35
N PHE A 50 -28.04 -23.64 -4.14
CA PHE A 50 -27.02 -22.63 -3.86
C PHE A 50 -26.88 -21.64 -5.04
N ARG A 51 -26.75 -22.15 -6.28
CA ARG A 51 -26.65 -21.28 -7.46
C ARG A 51 -27.88 -20.39 -7.64
N GLU A 52 -29.07 -20.91 -7.37
CA GLU A 52 -30.31 -20.15 -7.45
C GLU A 52 -30.38 -19.07 -6.37
N SER A 53 -30.09 -19.40 -5.11
CA SER A 53 -30.11 -18.46 -3.98
C SER A 53 -29.11 -17.31 -4.12
N TRP A 54 -27.99 -17.52 -4.84
CA TRP A 54 -26.94 -16.52 -5.09
C TRP A 54 -27.03 -15.89 -6.49
N GLY A 55 -28.09 -16.18 -7.26
CA GLY A 55 -28.27 -15.62 -8.59
C GLY A 55 -27.19 -16.01 -9.60
N LEU A 56 -26.48 -17.12 -9.36
CA LEU A 56 -25.39 -17.57 -10.22
C LEU A 56 -25.88 -18.14 -11.56
N ASN A 57 -27.18 -18.45 -11.68
CA ASN A 57 -27.83 -18.92 -12.89
C ASN A 57 -28.25 -17.80 -13.85
N GLN A 58 -28.15 -16.52 -13.41
CA GLN A 58 -28.52 -15.39 -14.26
C GLN A 58 -27.44 -15.16 -15.35
N PRO A 59 -27.79 -14.50 -16.47
CA PRO A 59 -26.82 -14.08 -17.47
C PRO A 59 -25.70 -13.25 -16.83
N ILE A 60 -24.47 -13.44 -17.28
CA ILE A 60 -23.29 -12.75 -16.74
C ILE A 60 -23.46 -11.22 -16.72
N TRP A 61 -24.18 -10.68 -17.73
CA TRP A 61 -24.41 -9.25 -17.82
C TRP A 61 -25.34 -8.73 -16.72
N ASP A 62 -26.39 -9.48 -16.40
CA ASP A 62 -27.31 -9.11 -15.31
C ASP A 62 -26.61 -9.18 -13.94
N GLN A 63 -25.77 -10.19 -13.74
CA GLN A 63 -24.94 -10.30 -12.54
C GLN A 63 -23.96 -9.13 -12.43
N TYR A 64 -23.35 -8.69 -13.55
CA TYR A 64 -22.43 -7.54 -13.56
C TYR A 64 -23.16 -6.23 -13.24
N LEU A 65 -24.32 -5.98 -13.86
CA LEU A 65 -25.11 -4.76 -13.59
C LEU A 65 -25.61 -4.71 -12.15
N ALA A 66 -26.10 -5.83 -11.63
CA ALA A 66 -26.49 -5.95 -10.22
C ALA A 66 -25.31 -5.67 -9.30
N TYR A 67 -24.13 -6.24 -9.59
CA TYR A 67 -22.91 -6.02 -8.84
C TYR A 67 -22.50 -4.53 -8.81
N ILE A 68 -22.47 -3.85 -9.97
CA ILE A 68 -22.14 -2.42 -10.02
C ILE A 68 -23.18 -1.59 -9.26
N GLY A 69 -24.46 -1.91 -9.41
CA GLY A 69 -25.55 -1.23 -8.70
C GLY A 69 -25.43 -1.34 -7.19
N HIS A 70 -25.19 -2.54 -6.67
CA HIS A 70 -24.97 -2.78 -5.23
C HIS A 70 -23.70 -2.08 -4.72
N ALA A 71 -22.62 -2.13 -5.47
CA ALA A 71 -21.37 -1.46 -5.07
C ALA A 71 -21.51 0.06 -4.97
N LEU A 72 -22.31 0.70 -5.82
CA LEU A 72 -22.59 2.13 -5.75
C LEU A 72 -23.38 2.54 -4.49
N THR A 73 -24.15 1.61 -3.91
CA THR A 73 -24.86 1.81 -2.63
C THR A 73 -24.03 1.40 -1.42
N GLY A 74 -22.79 0.89 -1.62
CA GLY A 74 -21.92 0.39 -0.55
C GLY A 74 -22.29 -1.01 -0.06
N ASP A 75 -23.23 -1.67 -0.72
CA ASP A 75 -23.60 -3.06 -0.46
C ASP A 75 -22.79 -3.98 -1.37
N PHE A 76 -21.75 -4.62 -0.84
CA PHE A 76 -20.91 -5.58 -1.56
C PHE A 76 -21.46 -7.02 -1.46
N GLY A 77 -22.68 -7.19 -0.93
CA GLY A 77 -23.27 -8.48 -0.69
C GLY A 77 -22.71 -9.18 0.56
N LYS A 78 -23.08 -10.45 0.68
CA LYS A 78 -22.65 -11.29 1.80
C LYS A 78 -21.53 -12.24 1.37
N SER A 79 -20.64 -12.57 2.28
CA SER A 79 -19.69 -13.66 2.11
C SER A 79 -20.45 -14.96 1.86
N MET A 80 -20.09 -15.65 0.80
CA MET A 80 -20.68 -16.95 0.49
C MET A 80 -20.28 -18.03 1.50
N ARG A 81 -19.17 -17.81 2.22
CA ARG A 81 -18.66 -18.73 3.22
C ARG A 81 -19.24 -18.48 4.61
N ASP A 82 -19.24 -17.21 5.05
CA ASP A 82 -19.58 -16.83 6.42
C ASP A 82 -21.01 -16.32 6.56
N GLY A 83 -21.71 -16.02 5.43
CA GLY A 83 -23.07 -15.46 5.41
C GLY A 83 -23.17 -14.02 5.93
N ARG A 84 -22.06 -13.42 6.38
CA ARG A 84 -22.00 -12.04 6.92
C ARG A 84 -21.81 -11.02 5.80
N PRO A 85 -22.21 -9.76 5.98
CA PRO A 85 -21.91 -8.68 5.05
C PRO A 85 -20.41 -8.58 4.77
N ALA A 86 -20.01 -8.58 3.49
CA ALA A 86 -18.61 -8.60 3.09
C ALA A 86 -17.83 -7.39 3.62
N ILE A 87 -18.47 -6.22 3.62
CA ILE A 87 -17.84 -4.98 4.11
C ILE A 87 -17.52 -5.03 5.60
N GLU A 88 -18.35 -5.68 6.43
CA GLU A 88 -18.08 -5.84 7.86
C GLU A 88 -16.83 -6.69 8.07
N LEU A 89 -16.72 -7.83 7.37
CA LEU A 89 -15.55 -8.71 7.43
C LEU A 89 -14.26 -7.97 7.07
N VAL A 90 -14.33 -7.08 6.07
CA VAL A 90 -13.18 -6.28 5.65
C VAL A 90 -12.85 -5.23 6.69
N MET A 91 -13.83 -4.47 7.17
CA MET A 91 -13.62 -3.38 8.14
C MET A 91 -13.08 -3.88 9.48
N GLU A 92 -13.45 -5.07 9.92
CA GLU A 92 -12.87 -5.74 11.10
C GLU A 92 -11.36 -6.01 10.95
N ARG A 93 -10.84 -6.14 9.72
CA ARG A 93 -9.42 -6.41 9.43
C ARG A 93 -8.57 -5.16 9.20
N VAL A 94 -9.21 -4.02 8.92
CA VAL A 94 -8.51 -2.72 8.72
C VAL A 94 -7.58 -2.39 9.91
N PRO A 95 -8.03 -2.43 11.19
CA PRO A 95 -7.16 -2.09 12.31
C PRO A 95 -5.92 -2.99 12.41
N ALA A 96 -6.06 -4.28 12.13
CA ALA A 96 -4.93 -5.22 12.16
C ALA A 96 -3.89 -4.88 11.08
N THR A 97 -4.30 -4.59 9.85
CA THR A 97 -3.38 -4.13 8.79
C THR A 97 -2.69 -2.83 9.19
N LEU A 98 -3.44 -1.84 9.69
CA LEU A 98 -2.87 -0.56 10.10
C LEU A 98 -1.91 -0.68 11.28
N ALA A 99 -2.14 -1.63 12.18
CA ALA A 99 -1.27 -1.89 13.34
C ALA A 99 0.17 -2.29 12.95
N ILE A 100 0.39 -2.90 11.79
CA ILE A 100 1.74 -3.21 11.29
C ILE A 100 2.22 -2.21 10.25
N THR A 101 1.33 -1.69 9.40
CA THR A 101 1.73 -0.84 8.27
C THR A 101 2.05 0.60 8.69
N LEU A 102 1.34 1.18 9.67
CA LEU A 102 1.65 2.52 10.17
C LEU A 102 3.00 2.60 10.90
N PRO A 103 3.33 1.69 11.85
CA PRO A 103 4.67 1.67 12.44
C PRO A 103 5.76 1.37 11.41
N ALA A 104 5.49 0.50 10.43
CA ALA A 104 6.42 0.26 9.33
C ALA A 104 6.66 1.51 8.49
N LEU A 105 5.61 2.30 8.20
CA LEU A 105 5.74 3.59 7.51
C LEU A 105 6.58 4.58 8.32
N ALA A 106 6.33 4.68 9.63
CA ALA A 106 7.12 5.51 10.53
C ALA A 106 8.61 5.10 10.51
N LEU A 107 8.90 3.81 10.48
CA LEU A 107 10.25 3.26 10.37
C LEU A 107 10.88 3.58 9.01
N LYS A 108 10.14 3.45 7.90
CA LYS A 108 10.60 3.83 6.55
C LYS A 108 11.03 5.30 6.49
N ILE A 109 10.20 6.18 7.04
CA ILE A 109 10.44 7.63 7.06
C ILE A 109 11.58 7.96 8.04
N GLY A 110 11.48 7.45 9.27
CA GLY A 110 12.38 7.75 10.36
C GLY A 110 13.82 7.24 10.17
N LEU A 111 14.02 6.15 9.44
CA LEU A 111 15.34 5.66 9.08
C LEU A 111 15.76 6.09 7.67
N GLY A 112 14.85 6.02 6.70
CA GLY A 112 15.20 6.25 5.30
C GLY A 112 15.56 7.70 5.00
N ILE A 113 14.79 8.67 5.48
CA ILE A 113 15.06 10.09 5.21
C ILE A 113 16.39 10.53 5.85
N PRO A 114 16.65 10.33 7.15
CA PRO A 114 17.93 10.71 7.76
C PRO A 114 19.14 10.02 7.12
N ALA A 115 19.03 8.71 6.83
CA ALA A 115 20.08 7.97 6.17
C ALA A 115 20.38 8.52 4.76
N GLY A 116 19.36 8.86 3.98
CA GLY A 116 19.51 9.45 2.66
C GLY A 116 20.14 10.85 2.69
N ILE A 117 19.70 11.70 3.62
CA ILE A 117 20.29 13.04 3.84
C ILE A 117 21.76 12.89 4.24
N TYR A 118 22.06 12.04 5.22
CA TYR A 118 23.43 11.82 5.69
C TYR A 118 24.35 11.32 4.58
N ALA A 119 23.89 10.35 3.80
CA ALA A 119 24.62 9.82 2.65
C ALA A 119 24.89 10.89 1.58
N ALA A 120 23.92 11.77 1.30
CA ALA A 120 24.09 12.86 0.34
C ALA A 120 25.11 13.91 0.79
N LEU A 121 25.07 14.28 2.08
CA LEU A 121 26.01 15.26 2.65
C LEU A 121 27.45 14.73 2.76
N HIS A 122 27.60 13.39 2.86
CA HIS A 122 28.91 12.71 2.92
C HIS A 122 29.14 11.88 1.64
N ARG A 123 28.88 12.47 0.48
CA ARG A 123 29.02 11.82 -0.83
C ARG A 123 30.37 11.13 -1.00
N ASN A 124 30.38 9.92 -1.56
CA ASN A 124 31.54 9.05 -1.78
C ASN A 124 32.23 8.53 -0.50
N SER A 125 31.72 8.81 0.69
CA SER A 125 32.17 8.22 1.94
C SER A 125 31.76 6.76 2.10
N MET A 126 32.31 6.08 3.12
CA MET A 126 31.87 4.72 3.46
C MET A 126 30.38 4.67 3.84
N ALA A 127 29.88 5.68 4.57
CA ALA A 127 28.47 5.78 4.93
C ALA A 127 27.56 5.87 3.70
N ASP A 128 27.96 6.66 2.70
CA ASP A 128 27.24 6.74 1.43
C ASP A 128 27.23 5.39 0.71
N ARG A 129 28.38 4.73 0.61
CA ARG A 129 28.50 3.41 -0.05
C ARG A 129 27.65 2.34 0.67
N LEU A 130 27.69 2.31 2.01
CA LEU A 130 26.88 1.38 2.80
C LEU A 130 25.38 1.65 2.66
N THR A 131 24.96 2.91 2.69
CA THR A 131 23.56 3.28 2.46
C THR A 131 23.09 2.85 1.08
N MET A 132 23.90 3.03 0.04
CA MET A 132 23.58 2.61 -1.31
C MET A 132 23.56 1.09 -1.47
N ALA A 133 24.53 0.38 -0.86
CA ALA A 133 24.56 -1.08 -0.86
C ALA A 133 23.34 -1.67 -0.14
N ALA A 134 22.99 -1.15 1.04
CA ALA A 134 21.79 -1.53 1.78
C ALA A 134 20.50 -1.23 0.98
N SER A 135 20.46 -0.10 0.25
CA SER A 135 19.34 0.26 -0.60
C SER A 135 19.15 -0.70 -1.77
N VAL A 136 20.25 -1.12 -2.40
CA VAL A 136 20.21 -2.12 -3.47
C VAL A 136 19.75 -3.46 -2.92
N ALA A 137 20.33 -3.93 -1.83
CA ALA A 137 19.95 -5.18 -1.18
C ALA A 137 18.46 -5.18 -0.77
N GLY A 138 18.00 -4.10 -0.13
CA GLY A 138 16.59 -3.97 0.30
C GLY A 138 15.59 -3.87 -0.84
N PHE A 139 15.98 -3.32 -1.99
CA PHE A 139 15.13 -3.27 -3.17
C PHE A 139 15.10 -4.60 -3.94
N THR A 140 16.24 -5.29 -4.01
CA THR A 140 16.36 -6.54 -4.78
C THR A 140 15.76 -7.72 -4.02
N MET A 141 15.77 -7.68 -2.69
CA MET A 141 15.26 -8.78 -1.86
C MET A 141 13.74 -8.76 -1.80
N PRO A 142 13.05 -9.82 -2.27
CA PRO A 142 11.61 -9.94 -2.09
C PRO A 142 11.22 -9.91 -0.61
N SER A 143 10.11 -9.23 -0.27
CA SER A 143 9.67 -9.06 1.11
C SER A 143 9.44 -10.40 1.85
N PHE A 144 8.97 -11.43 1.17
CA PHE A 144 8.79 -12.75 1.78
C PHE A 144 10.12 -13.42 2.14
N VAL A 145 11.19 -13.20 1.35
CA VAL A 145 12.54 -13.71 1.67
C VAL A 145 13.06 -13.05 2.93
N LEU A 146 12.95 -11.71 3.02
CA LEU A 146 13.32 -10.97 4.22
C LEU A 146 12.51 -11.44 5.44
N ALA A 147 11.19 -11.65 5.26
CA ALA A 147 10.32 -12.17 6.32
C ALA A 147 10.81 -13.53 6.84
N LEU A 148 11.09 -14.47 5.94
CA LEU A 148 11.57 -15.80 6.31
C LEU A 148 12.94 -15.76 6.98
N LEU A 149 13.85 -14.89 6.53
CA LEU A 149 15.16 -14.70 7.18
C LEU A 149 15.00 -14.14 8.59
N LEU A 150 14.12 -13.16 8.78
CA LEU A 150 13.84 -12.62 10.12
C LEU A 150 13.19 -13.66 11.03
N VAL A 151 12.27 -14.47 10.53
CA VAL A 151 11.71 -15.61 11.27
C VAL A 151 12.80 -16.61 11.65
N LEU A 152 13.64 -17.01 10.69
CA LEU A 152 14.74 -17.96 10.94
C LEU A 152 15.66 -17.46 12.06
N VAL A 153 16.09 -16.21 11.99
CA VAL A 153 17.05 -15.65 12.97
C VAL A 153 16.35 -15.40 14.32
N PHE A 154 15.28 -14.62 14.34
CA PHE A 154 14.72 -14.11 15.60
C PHE A 154 13.71 -15.04 16.26
N ALA A 155 13.01 -15.86 15.49
CA ALA A 155 12.03 -16.78 16.07
C ALA A 155 12.61 -18.19 16.26
N VAL A 156 13.36 -18.73 15.28
CA VAL A 156 13.85 -20.11 15.33
C VAL A 156 15.19 -20.22 16.04
N GLN A 157 16.19 -19.42 15.65
CA GLN A 157 17.55 -19.56 16.22
C GLN A 157 17.68 -18.90 17.59
N LEU A 158 17.16 -17.67 17.73
CA LEU A 158 17.27 -16.90 18.98
C LEU A 158 16.10 -17.12 19.94
N GLY A 159 14.93 -17.52 19.45
CA GLY A 159 13.72 -17.69 20.27
C GLY A 159 13.19 -16.42 20.91
N TRP A 160 13.56 -15.23 20.38
CA TRP A 160 13.21 -13.95 20.98
C TRP A 160 11.80 -13.48 20.65
N LEU A 161 11.33 -13.77 19.44
CA LEU A 161 10.08 -13.28 18.89
C LEU A 161 9.25 -14.43 18.32
N PRO A 162 7.90 -14.33 18.35
CA PRO A 162 7.05 -15.36 17.75
C PRO A 162 7.17 -15.34 16.23
N ALA A 163 7.14 -16.53 15.63
CA ALA A 163 7.24 -16.73 14.18
C ALA A 163 5.98 -16.26 13.43
N SER A 164 4.80 -16.31 14.07
CA SER A 164 3.51 -16.00 13.44
C SER A 164 2.42 -15.73 14.48
N GLY A 165 1.26 -15.26 14.02
CA GLY A 165 0.08 -15.03 14.88
C GLY A 165 -0.09 -13.57 15.29
N ASN A 166 -1.07 -13.33 16.17
CA ASN A 166 -1.43 -11.99 16.68
C ASN A 166 -1.64 -12.04 18.21
N ASN A 167 -0.65 -12.58 18.92
CA ASN A 167 -0.71 -12.79 20.38
C ASN A 167 -0.03 -11.63 21.14
N GLY A 168 -0.33 -10.38 20.75
CA GLY A 168 0.22 -9.19 21.38
C GLY A 168 1.27 -8.44 20.55
N LEU A 169 1.88 -7.41 21.15
CA LEU A 169 2.80 -6.50 20.47
C LEU A 169 4.04 -7.19 19.90
N THR A 170 4.55 -8.23 20.56
CA THR A 170 5.73 -8.97 20.10
C THR A 170 5.53 -9.63 18.75
N SER A 171 4.31 -10.10 18.46
CA SER A 171 3.96 -10.72 17.17
C SER A 171 3.98 -9.72 16.01
N ALA A 172 3.83 -8.42 16.27
CA ALA A 172 3.85 -7.37 15.25
C ALA A 172 5.28 -6.96 14.85
N ILE A 173 6.30 -7.23 15.68
CA ILE A 173 7.66 -6.73 15.47
C ILE A 173 8.25 -7.22 14.15
N LEU A 174 8.24 -8.53 13.89
CA LEU A 174 8.80 -9.08 12.65
C LEU A 174 8.07 -8.60 11.38
N PRO A 175 6.73 -8.57 11.33
CA PRO A 175 6.00 -7.94 10.23
C PRO A 175 6.38 -6.47 10.01
N ILE A 176 6.46 -5.66 11.09
CA ILE A 176 6.84 -4.25 11.03
C ILE A 176 8.26 -4.08 10.48
N LEU A 177 9.22 -4.87 10.97
CA LEU A 177 10.60 -4.84 10.49
C LEU A 177 10.69 -5.26 9.03
N THR A 178 9.97 -6.29 8.62
CA THR A 178 9.94 -6.74 7.22
C THR A 178 9.47 -5.63 6.28
N LEU A 179 8.32 -5.02 6.59
CA LEU A 179 7.77 -3.91 5.80
C LEU A 179 8.62 -2.66 5.87
N GLY A 180 9.18 -2.38 7.06
CA GLY A 180 9.90 -1.14 7.36
C GLY A 180 11.29 -1.09 6.75
N ILE A 181 12.11 -2.12 6.94
CA ILE A 181 13.52 -2.13 6.52
C ILE A 181 13.66 -2.03 5.01
N GLY A 182 12.93 -2.86 4.25
CA GLY A 182 12.95 -2.80 2.80
C GLY A 182 12.52 -1.43 2.26
N GLY A 183 11.46 -0.86 2.83
CA GLY A 183 10.99 0.46 2.44
C GLY A 183 11.92 1.60 2.87
N ALA A 184 12.58 1.50 4.03
CA ALA A 184 13.57 2.48 4.48
C ALA A 184 14.78 2.55 3.54
N ALA A 185 15.24 1.41 3.05
CA ALA A 185 16.31 1.32 2.06
C ALA A 185 15.97 2.06 0.75
N ILE A 186 14.75 1.85 0.24
CA ILE A 186 14.24 2.57 -0.94
C ILE A 186 14.17 4.07 -0.65
N MET A 187 13.59 4.46 0.48
CA MET A 187 13.44 5.86 0.89
C MET A 187 14.77 6.57 1.01
N ALA A 188 15.80 5.92 1.60
CA ALA A 188 17.14 6.47 1.72
C ALA A 188 17.75 6.78 0.36
N ARG A 189 17.61 5.89 -0.62
CA ARG A 189 18.11 6.10 -1.98
C ARG A 189 17.44 7.28 -2.68
N PHE A 190 16.11 7.37 -2.60
CA PHE A 190 15.36 8.47 -3.21
C PHE A 190 15.70 9.81 -2.55
N THR A 191 15.73 9.86 -1.22
CA THR A 191 16.10 11.07 -0.46
C THR A 191 17.54 11.51 -0.79
N ARG A 192 18.48 10.57 -0.87
CA ARG A 192 19.85 10.87 -1.29
C ARG A 192 19.90 11.48 -2.69
N SER A 193 19.20 10.90 -3.65
CA SER A 193 19.16 11.40 -5.03
C SER A 193 18.58 12.81 -5.09
N ALA A 194 17.45 13.06 -4.42
CA ALA A 194 16.83 14.37 -4.35
C ALA A 194 17.75 15.42 -3.71
N MET A 195 18.44 15.05 -2.62
CA MET A 195 19.43 15.93 -1.97
C MET A 195 20.60 16.27 -2.87
N LEU A 196 21.17 15.27 -3.57
CA LEU A 196 22.32 15.51 -4.47
C LEU A 196 21.94 16.38 -5.66
N GLU A 197 20.75 16.21 -6.22
CA GLU A 197 20.24 17.05 -7.29
C GLU A 197 20.13 18.52 -6.84
N VAL A 198 19.55 18.76 -5.67
CA VAL A 198 19.41 20.10 -5.11
C VAL A 198 20.76 20.70 -4.75
N LEU A 199 21.66 19.96 -4.12
CA LEU A 199 23.01 20.43 -3.74
C LEU A 199 23.86 20.83 -4.97
N GLY A 200 23.57 20.27 -6.14
CA GLY A 200 24.21 20.63 -7.42
C GLY A 200 23.73 21.95 -8.04
N GLN A 201 22.64 22.54 -7.55
CA GLN A 201 22.02 23.70 -8.16
C GLN A 201 22.83 25.02 -8.02
N PRO A 202 22.76 25.93 -9.02
CA PRO A 202 23.48 27.21 -8.97
C PRO A 202 23.14 28.06 -7.77
N TYR A 203 21.90 28.07 -7.30
CA TYR A 203 21.48 28.89 -6.15
C TYR A 203 22.10 28.43 -4.84
N ILE A 204 22.43 27.14 -4.69
CA ILE A 204 23.16 26.61 -3.52
C ILE A 204 24.59 27.16 -3.51
N ARG A 205 25.26 27.15 -4.67
CA ARG A 205 26.60 27.74 -4.82
C ARG A 205 26.59 29.23 -4.58
N ALA A 206 25.59 29.93 -5.08
CA ALA A 206 25.43 31.37 -4.85
C ALA A 206 25.21 31.71 -3.37
N ALA A 207 24.44 30.93 -2.63
CA ALA A 207 24.24 31.11 -1.19
C ALA A 207 25.55 30.91 -0.43
N SER A 208 26.33 29.87 -0.76
CA SER A 208 27.64 29.64 -0.16
C SER A 208 28.64 30.77 -0.48
N ALA A 209 28.65 31.28 -1.71
CA ALA A 209 29.48 32.38 -2.14
C ALA A 209 29.17 33.73 -1.41
N LYS A 210 27.93 33.90 -0.94
CA LYS A 210 27.49 35.03 -0.10
C LYS A 210 27.88 34.89 1.36
N GLY A 211 28.68 33.88 1.74
CA GLY A 211 29.16 33.66 3.11
C GLY A 211 28.13 33.02 4.05
N VAL A 212 27.05 32.45 3.52
CA VAL A 212 26.05 31.71 4.33
C VAL A 212 26.70 30.40 4.82
N THR A 213 26.63 30.11 6.13
CA THR A 213 27.19 28.89 6.70
C THR A 213 26.57 27.64 6.07
N TRP A 214 27.38 26.58 5.88
CA TRP A 214 26.94 25.36 5.24
C TRP A 214 25.70 24.72 5.89
N HIS A 215 25.64 24.72 7.22
CA HIS A 215 24.47 24.26 7.95
C HIS A 215 23.19 25.03 7.59
N THR A 216 23.29 26.35 7.44
CA THR A 216 22.15 27.19 7.03
C THR A 216 21.77 26.96 5.59
N VAL A 217 22.75 26.77 4.69
CA VAL A 217 22.51 26.40 3.28
C VAL A 217 21.73 25.09 3.19
N VAL A 218 22.17 24.07 3.92
CA VAL A 218 21.47 22.77 3.95
C VAL A 218 20.06 22.92 4.51
N ARG A 219 19.92 23.53 5.69
CA ARG A 219 18.63 23.58 6.40
C ARG A 219 17.59 24.48 5.70
N ARG A 220 17.99 25.64 5.16
CA ARG A 220 17.07 26.64 4.60
C ARG A 220 16.92 26.57 3.08
N HIS A 221 17.89 26.01 2.37
CA HIS A 221 17.88 25.99 0.92
C HIS A 221 17.84 24.57 0.33
N ALA A 222 18.60 23.61 0.89
CA ALA A 222 18.64 22.28 0.33
C ALA A 222 17.46 21.41 0.78
N LEU A 223 17.24 21.26 2.08
CA LEU A 223 16.20 20.38 2.63
C LEU A 223 14.79 20.72 2.18
N PRO A 224 14.33 22.00 2.19
CA PRO A 224 12.98 22.30 1.75
C PRO A 224 12.73 21.96 0.28
N ASN A 225 13.73 22.15 -0.58
CA ASN A 225 13.62 21.85 -2.00
C ASN A 225 13.71 20.32 -2.27
N ALA A 226 14.55 19.60 -1.55
CA ALA A 226 14.63 18.14 -1.63
C ALA A 226 13.42 17.44 -0.98
N ALA A 227 12.69 18.12 -0.10
CA ALA A 227 11.47 17.58 0.49
C ALA A 227 10.35 17.36 -0.54
N ILE A 228 10.27 18.18 -1.59
CA ILE A 228 9.20 18.09 -2.61
C ILE A 228 9.16 16.68 -3.25
N PRO A 229 10.22 16.16 -3.91
CA PRO A 229 10.21 14.81 -4.45
C PRO A 229 10.13 13.73 -3.36
N THR A 230 10.64 14.01 -2.15
CA THR A 230 10.59 13.08 -1.02
C THR A 230 9.13 12.85 -0.55
N VAL A 231 8.34 13.92 -0.46
CA VAL A 231 6.91 13.84 -0.10
C VAL A 231 6.11 13.05 -1.13
N THR A 232 6.47 13.12 -2.43
CA THR A 232 5.85 12.26 -3.46
C THR A 232 6.01 10.78 -3.13
N ILE A 233 7.24 10.38 -2.78
CA ILE A 233 7.54 8.98 -2.45
C ILE A 233 6.82 8.55 -1.17
N VAL A 234 6.79 9.42 -0.14
CA VAL A 234 6.00 9.16 1.08
C VAL A 234 4.54 8.95 0.74
N GLY A 235 3.96 9.80 -0.10
CA GLY A 235 2.58 9.67 -0.52
C GLY A 235 2.30 8.36 -1.26
N PHE A 236 3.19 7.94 -2.15
CA PHE A 236 3.09 6.65 -2.81
C PHE A 236 3.17 5.49 -1.80
N MET A 237 4.03 5.61 -0.79
CA MET A 237 4.11 4.63 0.31
C MET A 237 2.83 4.58 1.14
N VAL A 238 2.21 5.73 1.42
CA VAL A 238 0.91 5.80 2.11
C VAL A 238 -0.19 5.14 1.28
N GLY A 239 -0.26 5.43 -0.01
CA GLY A 239 -1.22 4.79 -0.91
C GLY A 239 -1.09 3.27 -0.96
N SER A 240 0.14 2.76 -0.89
CA SER A 240 0.43 1.32 -0.96
C SER A 240 0.38 0.59 0.39
N LEU A 241 0.03 1.25 1.50
CA LEU A 241 0.06 0.63 2.84
C LEU A 241 -0.73 -0.68 2.93
N VAL A 242 -1.96 -0.66 2.44
CA VAL A 242 -2.84 -1.85 2.53
C VAL A 242 -2.42 -2.91 1.51
N ALA A 243 -2.24 -2.53 0.25
CA ALA A 243 -1.87 -3.46 -0.81
C ALA A 243 -0.48 -4.08 -0.59
N GLY A 244 0.47 -3.32 -0.05
CA GLY A 244 1.84 -3.77 0.20
C GLY A 244 1.99 -4.76 1.34
N ALA A 245 0.99 -4.92 2.20
CA ALA A 245 1.03 -5.81 3.36
C ALA A 245 0.64 -7.27 3.06
N VAL A 246 -0.01 -7.55 1.92
CA VAL A 246 -0.64 -8.85 1.60
C VAL A 246 0.30 -10.04 1.81
N VAL A 247 1.51 -9.94 1.26
CA VAL A 247 2.50 -11.03 1.35
C VAL A 247 2.99 -11.21 2.79
N VAL A 248 3.29 -10.10 3.47
CA VAL A 248 3.81 -10.12 4.85
C VAL A 248 2.75 -10.64 5.82
N GLU A 249 1.51 -10.20 5.69
CA GLU A 249 0.40 -10.71 6.50
C GLU A 249 0.19 -12.21 6.30
N SER A 250 0.37 -12.71 5.08
CA SER A 250 0.25 -14.13 4.77
C SER A 250 1.37 -14.94 5.41
N VAL A 251 2.63 -14.49 5.29
CA VAL A 251 3.81 -15.18 5.86
C VAL A 251 3.72 -15.25 7.38
N PHE A 252 3.38 -14.15 8.04
CA PHE A 252 3.28 -14.09 9.50
C PHE A 252 1.93 -14.55 10.06
N SER A 253 1.01 -15.02 9.22
CA SER A 253 -0.36 -15.36 9.62
C SER A 253 -1.08 -14.21 10.35
N TRP A 254 -0.74 -12.97 10.00
CA TRP A 254 -1.33 -11.78 10.59
C TRP A 254 -2.77 -11.58 10.10
N PRO A 255 -3.75 -11.32 10.99
CA PRO A 255 -5.17 -11.30 10.63
C PRO A 255 -5.61 -9.99 9.98
N GLY A 256 -4.90 -9.52 8.94
CA GLY A 256 -5.21 -8.29 8.22
C GLY A 256 -6.01 -8.50 6.94
N ILE A 257 -6.21 -7.38 6.20
CA ILE A 257 -6.96 -7.34 4.94
C ILE A 257 -6.27 -8.18 3.85
N GLY A 258 -4.94 -8.13 3.78
CA GLY A 258 -4.19 -8.85 2.75
C GLY A 258 -4.32 -10.36 2.90
N ARG A 259 -4.24 -10.89 4.13
CA ARG A 259 -4.48 -12.30 4.40
C ARG A 259 -5.93 -12.69 4.10
N LEU A 260 -6.90 -11.81 4.44
CA LEU A 260 -8.30 -12.02 4.11
C LEU A 260 -8.48 -12.08 2.58
N LEU A 261 -7.80 -11.22 1.81
CA LEU A 261 -7.83 -11.25 0.34
C LEU A 261 -7.35 -12.59 -0.22
N VAL A 262 -6.19 -13.07 0.25
CA VAL A 262 -5.65 -14.37 -0.20
C VAL A 262 -6.62 -15.50 0.10
N SER A 263 -7.22 -15.52 1.29
CA SER A 263 -8.22 -16.52 1.68
C SER A 263 -9.50 -16.40 0.85
N ALA A 264 -10.01 -15.21 0.62
CA ALA A 264 -11.22 -14.97 -0.16
C ALA A 264 -11.04 -15.37 -1.64
N VAL A 265 -9.87 -15.07 -2.22
CA VAL A 265 -9.53 -15.51 -3.60
C VAL A 265 -9.46 -17.04 -3.67
N ALA A 266 -8.78 -17.69 -2.72
CA ALA A 266 -8.66 -19.15 -2.68
C ALA A 266 -10.03 -19.83 -2.54
N ASN A 267 -10.96 -19.24 -1.77
CA ASN A 267 -12.30 -19.74 -1.58
C ASN A 267 -13.31 -19.21 -2.64
N ARG A 268 -12.86 -18.41 -3.61
CA ARG A 268 -13.74 -17.77 -4.63
C ARG A 268 -14.88 -16.96 -4.04
N ASP A 269 -14.67 -16.36 -2.88
CA ASP A 269 -15.65 -15.49 -2.21
C ASP A 269 -15.64 -14.10 -2.88
N LEU A 270 -16.46 -13.99 -3.93
CA LEU A 270 -16.53 -12.80 -4.79
C LEU A 270 -16.85 -11.54 -4.00
N ALA A 271 -17.82 -11.60 -3.10
CA ALA A 271 -18.28 -10.46 -2.32
C ALA A 271 -17.14 -9.88 -1.46
N VAL A 272 -16.41 -10.75 -0.77
CA VAL A 272 -15.29 -10.32 0.09
C VAL A 272 -14.13 -9.78 -0.74
N VAL A 273 -13.76 -10.45 -1.86
CA VAL A 273 -12.69 -9.95 -2.75
C VAL A 273 -13.03 -8.57 -3.27
N GLN A 274 -14.27 -8.36 -3.72
CA GLN A 274 -14.72 -7.08 -4.27
C GLN A 274 -14.74 -5.97 -3.21
N ALA A 275 -15.23 -6.27 -2.00
CA ALA A 275 -15.21 -5.33 -0.89
C ALA A 275 -13.77 -4.92 -0.52
N ILE A 276 -12.82 -5.87 -0.47
CA ILE A 276 -11.41 -5.59 -0.21
C ILE A 276 -10.82 -4.69 -1.29
N LEU A 277 -11.01 -5.02 -2.56
CA LEU A 277 -10.48 -4.22 -3.67
C LEU A 277 -11.04 -2.80 -3.67
N MET A 278 -12.32 -2.63 -3.33
CA MET A 278 -12.94 -1.32 -3.18
C MET A 278 -12.31 -0.52 -2.02
N VAL A 279 -12.12 -1.14 -0.85
CA VAL A 279 -11.48 -0.48 0.29
C VAL A 279 -10.03 -0.08 -0.04
N ILE A 280 -9.27 -0.94 -0.73
CA ILE A 280 -7.91 -0.63 -1.19
C ILE A 280 -7.93 0.54 -2.19
N ALA A 281 -8.83 0.51 -3.17
CA ALA A 281 -8.95 1.56 -4.16
C ALA A 281 -9.35 2.91 -3.53
N ALA A 282 -10.34 2.90 -2.62
CA ALA A 282 -10.74 4.08 -1.87
C ALA A 282 -9.59 4.64 -1.02
N TRP A 283 -8.84 3.77 -0.33
CA TRP A 283 -7.65 4.17 0.42
C TRP A 283 -6.60 4.83 -0.48
N MET A 284 -6.31 4.24 -1.64
CA MET A 284 -5.33 4.75 -2.60
C MET A 284 -5.74 6.13 -3.15
N VAL A 285 -7.03 6.30 -3.45
CA VAL A 285 -7.59 7.60 -3.90
C VAL A 285 -7.45 8.65 -2.80
N MET A 286 -7.81 8.32 -1.55
CA MET A 286 -7.66 9.25 -0.41
C MET A 286 -6.20 9.62 -0.16
N ALA A 287 -5.29 8.64 -0.23
CA ALA A 287 -3.86 8.87 -0.07
C ALA A 287 -3.32 9.81 -1.17
N ASN A 288 -3.67 9.58 -2.43
CA ASN A 288 -3.28 10.45 -3.53
C ASN A 288 -3.84 11.87 -3.35
N LEU A 289 -5.10 12.01 -2.94
CA LEU A 289 -5.69 13.32 -2.66
C LEU A 289 -4.94 14.05 -1.52
N ALA A 290 -4.58 13.35 -0.45
CA ALA A 290 -3.81 13.91 0.65
C ALA A 290 -2.42 14.40 0.20
N VAL A 291 -1.76 13.64 -0.68
CA VAL A 291 -0.47 14.04 -1.30
C VAL A 291 -0.62 15.30 -2.12
N ASP A 292 -1.67 15.37 -2.92
CA ASP A 292 -1.94 16.54 -3.77
C ASP A 292 -2.21 17.81 -2.94
N LEU A 293 -2.91 17.66 -1.82
CA LEU A 293 -3.11 18.77 -0.88
C LEU A 293 -1.78 19.18 -0.21
N ALA A 294 -0.93 18.18 0.13
CA ALA A 294 0.40 18.45 0.67
C ALA A 294 1.29 19.21 -0.33
N TYR A 295 1.23 18.87 -1.63
CA TYR A 295 1.91 19.64 -2.68
C TYR A 295 1.43 21.08 -2.75
N GLY A 296 0.12 21.29 -2.74
CA GLY A 296 -0.45 22.63 -2.76
C GLY A 296 -0.01 23.50 -1.56
N TRP A 297 0.37 22.86 -0.44
CA TRP A 297 0.89 23.54 0.75
C TRP A 297 2.41 23.77 0.68
N LEU A 298 3.18 22.79 0.16
CA LEU A 298 4.64 22.83 0.08
C LEU A 298 5.18 23.67 -1.08
N ASP A 299 4.48 23.68 -2.22
CA ASP A 299 4.88 24.44 -3.40
C ASP A 299 3.81 25.48 -3.80
N PRO A 300 3.97 26.76 -3.38
CA PRO A 300 3.05 27.84 -3.75
C PRO A 300 2.94 28.08 -5.28
N ARG A 301 3.92 27.63 -6.07
CA ARG A 301 3.93 27.79 -7.54
C ARG A 301 2.87 26.96 -8.21
N VAL A 302 2.53 25.80 -7.64
CA VAL A 302 1.44 24.93 -8.15
C VAL A 302 0.07 25.62 -8.02
N ARG A 303 -0.09 26.56 -7.07
CA ARG A 303 -1.33 27.35 -6.93
C ARG A 303 -1.54 28.33 -8.06
N GLY A 304 -0.45 28.83 -8.69
CA GLY A 304 -0.50 29.84 -9.77
C GLY A 304 -0.83 29.26 -11.15
N THR A 305 -0.38 28.04 -11.46
CA THR A 305 -0.63 27.40 -12.76
C THR A 305 -2.06 26.84 -12.90
N ALA A 306 -2.75 26.56 -11.81
CA ALA A 306 -4.16 26.17 -11.82
C ALA A 306 -5.14 27.33 -12.12
N ALA A 307 -4.67 28.56 -12.15
CA ALA A 307 -5.47 29.76 -12.47
C ALA A 307 -5.28 30.25 -13.93
N ALA A 308 -4.40 29.60 -14.71
CA ALA A 308 -4.02 30.06 -16.05
C ALA A 308 -4.47 29.12 -17.20
N HIS A 309 -5.32 28.10 -16.93
CA HIS A 309 -5.94 27.25 -17.96
C HIS A 309 -7.45 27.12 -17.74
#